data_59de68dae0a4a2eef4ddedb8c8e9e96f
#
_entry.id   59de68dae0a4a2eef4ddedb8c8e9e96f
#
_cell.length_a   1.000
_cell.length_b   1.000
_cell.length_c   1.000
_cell.angle_alpha   90.00
_cell.angle_beta   90.00
_cell.angle_gamma   90.00
#
_symmetry.space_group_name_H-M   'P 1'
#
loop_
_entity.id
_entity.type
_entity.pdbx_description
1 polymer ?
#
loop_
_entity_poly.entity_id
_entity_poly.type
_entity_poly.pdbx_seq_one_letter_code
_entity_poly.pdbx_strand_id
1 'polypeptide(L)'
;MYTYTHETVVDADIDTTFQWFEHEGSFRRLMPPWEVAEEVRADDSLGVGSQRVFRFPAPGAPFLKMTWVAEHTAYDPPNHFADTMIKGPFWSWNHDHNLSEVEGTTTVRDEVIYQVPFGPLGNLADRILRGSLVKGRISRMFKARELRLQRDLNEHSKFSHLGRKRILVAGSSGLIGTQLVAFLDTGGHDVWRLVRREAKENSKELSWYPDKGILNPKDIEGFDVIIHLG
;
A
#
# COMPACT_ATOMS: atom_id res chain seq x y z
N MET A 1 -21.36 -16.30 1.08
CA MET A 1 -20.83 -15.03 0.62
C MET A 1 -21.05 -14.02 1.72
N TYR A 2 -20.06 -13.23 2.04
CA TYR A 2 -20.09 -12.20 3.08
C TYR A 2 -19.77 -10.87 2.45
N THR A 3 -20.37 -9.79 2.98
CA THR A 3 -20.05 -8.42 2.62
C THR A 3 -19.53 -7.70 3.86
N TYR A 4 -18.44 -6.97 3.68
CA TYR A 4 -17.88 -6.05 4.67
C TYR A 4 -17.76 -4.68 4.03
N THR A 5 -18.27 -3.66 4.72
CA THR A 5 -18.14 -2.27 4.29
C THR A 5 -17.42 -1.45 5.35
N HIS A 6 -16.60 -0.50 4.91
CA HIS A 6 -15.92 0.45 5.76
C HIS A 6 -15.91 1.83 5.09
N GLU A 7 -16.12 2.87 5.86
CA GLU A 7 -16.06 4.24 5.37
C GLU A 7 -14.94 4.98 6.10
N THR A 8 -14.08 5.62 5.31
CA THR A 8 -13.01 6.48 5.79
C THR A 8 -13.28 7.90 5.31
N VAL A 9 -13.40 8.83 6.25
CA VAL A 9 -13.56 10.26 5.93
C VAL A 9 -12.22 10.95 6.10
N VAL A 10 -11.80 11.72 5.08
CA VAL A 10 -10.55 12.48 5.07
C VAL A 10 -10.80 13.93 4.71
N ASP A 11 -10.07 14.83 5.36
CA ASP A 11 -10.10 16.28 5.10
C ASP A 11 -9.13 16.62 3.96
N ALA A 12 -9.51 16.18 2.77
CA ALA A 12 -8.81 16.41 1.51
C ALA A 12 -9.81 16.25 0.36
N ASP A 13 -9.57 16.96 -0.74
CA ASP A 13 -10.36 16.83 -1.97
C ASP A 13 -10.20 15.42 -2.59
N ILE A 14 -11.12 15.07 -3.48
CA ILE A 14 -11.19 13.74 -4.08
C ILE A 14 -9.97 13.45 -4.97
N ASP A 15 -9.47 14.43 -5.70
CA ASP A 15 -8.33 14.27 -6.58
C ASP A 15 -7.05 14.00 -5.79
N THR A 16 -6.80 14.77 -4.73
CA THR A 16 -5.68 14.54 -3.79
C THR A 16 -5.78 13.16 -3.13
N THR A 17 -6.99 12.77 -2.71
CA THR A 17 -7.22 11.48 -2.08
C THR A 17 -7.01 10.33 -3.06
N PHE A 18 -7.50 10.45 -4.28
CA PHE A 18 -7.34 9.42 -5.31
C PHE A 18 -5.88 9.28 -5.73
N GLN A 19 -5.16 10.39 -5.97
CA GLN A 19 -3.72 10.40 -6.27
C GLN A 19 -2.90 9.70 -5.20
N TRP A 20 -3.26 9.84 -3.91
CA TRP A 20 -2.58 9.11 -2.84
C TRP A 20 -2.63 7.59 -3.07
N PHE A 21 -3.74 7.03 -3.55
CA PHE A 21 -3.85 5.60 -3.87
C PHE A 21 -3.04 5.21 -5.12
N GLU A 22 -2.87 6.11 -6.09
CA GLU A 22 -2.10 5.86 -7.31
C GLU A 22 -0.61 5.75 -7.08
N HIS A 23 -0.09 6.31 -5.99
CA HIS A 23 1.32 6.20 -5.65
C HIS A 23 1.75 4.76 -5.32
N GLU A 24 2.95 4.37 -5.78
CA GLU A 24 3.54 3.06 -5.52
C GLU A 24 3.60 2.73 -4.02
N GLY A 25 3.89 3.74 -3.19
CA GLY A 25 3.98 3.64 -1.73
C GLY A 25 2.66 3.34 -1.03
N SER A 26 1.50 3.61 -1.65
CA SER A 26 0.18 3.50 -1.02
C SER A 26 -0.10 2.12 -0.43
N PHE A 27 0.20 1.05 -1.18
CA PHE A 27 0.03 -0.32 -0.70
C PHE A 27 0.85 -0.58 0.57
N ARG A 28 2.11 -0.13 0.58
CA ARG A 28 2.99 -0.27 1.77
C ARG A 28 2.44 0.50 2.95
N ARG A 29 1.87 1.68 2.72
CA ARG A 29 1.23 2.50 3.75
C ARG A 29 -0.04 1.84 4.30
N LEU A 30 -0.85 1.23 3.44
CA LEU A 30 -2.09 0.53 3.83
C LEU A 30 -1.85 -0.82 4.51
N MET A 31 -0.63 -1.37 4.41
CA MET A 31 -0.31 -2.63 5.07
C MET A 31 -0.18 -2.43 6.58
N PRO A 32 -1.00 -3.09 7.42
CA PRO A 32 -0.90 -2.96 8.86
C PRO A 32 0.46 -3.45 9.40
N PRO A 33 0.99 -2.86 10.47
CA PRO A 33 2.33 -3.19 10.98
C PRO A 33 2.47 -4.61 11.53
N TRP A 34 1.35 -5.28 11.82
CA TRP A 34 1.35 -6.69 12.26
C TRP A 34 1.23 -7.70 11.10
N GLU A 35 1.00 -7.23 9.86
CA GLU A 35 0.98 -8.09 8.68
C GLU A 35 2.38 -8.13 8.08
N VAL A 36 3.00 -9.31 8.14
CA VAL A 36 4.31 -9.54 7.51
C VAL A 36 4.05 -9.96 6.07
N ALA A 37 3.91 -8.98 5.19
CA ALA A 37 3.76 -9.23 3.76
C ALA A 37 5.05 -8.85 3.02
N GLU A 38 5.50 -9.75 2.15
CA GLU A 38 6.59 -9.54 1.21
C GLU A 38 5.99 -9.24 -0.16
N GLU A 39 6.15 -8.03 -0.66
CA GLU A 39 5.78 -7.69 -2.02
C GLU A 39 6.78 -8.36 -2.99
N VAL A 40 6.24 -9.16 -3.90
CA VAL A 40 7.03 -9.93 -4.88
C VAL A 40 7.06 -9.21 -6.22
N ARG A 41 5.92 -8.64 -6.61
CA ARG A 41 5.73 -7.90 -7.85
C ARG A 41 4.58 -6.91 -7.67
N ALA A 42 4.74 -5.72 -8.20
CA ALA A 42 3.68 -4.76 -8.40
C ALA A 42 3.81 -4.17 -9.80
N ASP A 43 2.70 -4.01 -10.48
CA ASP A 43 2.63 -3.18 -11.66
C ASP A 43 2.41 -1.72 -11.21
N ASP A 44 2.97 -0.75 -11.94
CA ASP A 44 3.05 0.67 -11.53
C ASP A 44 1.74 1.45 -11.78
N SER A 45 0.58 0.79 -11.68
CA SER A 45 -0.71 1.38 -12.05
C SER A 45 -1.86 0.76 -11.26
N LEU A 46 -2.94 1.51 -11.06
CA LEU A 46 -4.26 1.00 -10.67
C LEU A 46 -5.13 0.64 -11.88
N GLY A 47 -4.63 0.80 -13.10
CA GLY A 47 -5.36 0.50 -14.33
C GLY A 47 -5.83 -0.95 -14.42
N VAL A 48 -6.92 -1.17 -15.15
CA VAL A 48 -7.51 -2.51 -15.33
C VAL A 48 -6.48 -3.49 -15.88
N GLY A 49 -6.39 -4.68 -15.27
CA GLY A 49 -5.43 -5.74 -15.62
C GLY A 49 -4.08 -5.63 -14.91
N SER A 50 -3.78 -4.51 -14.23
CA SER A 50 -2.55 -4.42 -13.44
C SER A 50 -2.63 -5.32 -12.21
N GLN A 51 -1.50 -5.93 -11.88
CA GLN A 51 -1.43 -6.94 -10.82
C GLN A 51 -0.47 -6.54 -9.70
N ARG A 52 -0.84 -6.98 -8.49
CA ARG A 52 0.04 -6.94 -7.32
C ARG A 52 0.15 -8.33 -6.71
N VAL A 53 1.38 -8.78 -6.52
CA VAL A 53 1.70 -10.10 -5.97
C VAL A 53 2.43 -9.94 -4.66
N PHE A 54 1.90 -10.52 -3.60
CA PHE A 54 2.58 -10.55 -2.30
C PHE A 54 2.47 -11.91 -1.62
N ARG A 55 3.40 -12.18 -0.71
CA ARG A 55 3.47 -13.39 0.10
C ARG A 55 3.34 -13.05 1.57
N PHE A 56 2.65 -13.89 2.29
CA PHE A 56 2.49 -13.75 3.74
C PHE A 56 2.50 -15.13 4.41
N PRO A 57 2.85 -15.20 5.71
CA PRO A 57 2.83 -16.45 6.46
C PRO A 57 1.43 -17.05 6.52
N ALA A 58 1.32 -18.36 6.32
CA ALA A 58 0.05 -19.05 6.45
C ALA A 58 -0.43 -19.03 7.91
N PRO A 59 -1.74 -18.76 8.17
CA PRO A 59 -2.29 -18.80 9.53
C PRO A 59 -2.06 -20.17 10.17
N GLY A 60 -1.47 -20.19 11.38
CA GLY A 60 -1.16 -21.43 12.10
C GLY A 60 0.07 -22.22 11.60
N ALA A 61 0.68 -21.80 10.48
CA ALA A 61 1.87 -22.43 9.91
C ALA A 61 2.81 -21.35 9.33
N PRO A 62 3.46 -20.53 10.15
CA PRO A 62 4.20 -19.35 9.69
C PRO A 62 5.44 -19.69 8.82
N PHE A 63 5.89 -20.93 8.82
CA PHE A 63 6.94 -21.44 7.93
C PHE A 63 6.46 -21.69 6.50
N LEU A 64 5.14 -21.77 6.29
CA LEU A 64 4.54 -21.83 4.96
C LEU A 64 4.15 -20.44 4.50
N LYS A 65 4.55 -20.07 3.27
CA LYS A 65 4.14 -18.80 2.66
C LYS A 65 2.96 -19.02 1.71
N MET A 66 1.93 -18.20 1.88
CA MET A 66 0.81 -18.12 0.95
C MET A 66 1.04 -16.96 0.00
N THR A 67 0.67 -17.14 -1.26
CA THR A 67 0.73 -16.08 -2.28
C THR A 67 -0.67 -15.48 -2.46
N TRP A 68 -0.73 -14.15 -2.51
CA TRP A 68 -1.89 -13.40 -2.93
C TRP A 68 -1.58 -12.72 -4.26
N VAL A 69 -2.45 -12.88 -5.24
CA VAL A 69 -2.42 -12.15 -6.49
C VAL A 69 -3.72 -11.36 -6.59
N ALA A 70 -3.62 -10.05 -6.52
CA ALA A 70 -4.71 -9.12 -6.80
C ALA A 70 -4.56 -8.59 -8.22
N GLU A 71 -5.69 -8.39 -8.90
CA GLU A 71 -5.76 -7.76 -10.23
C GLU A 71 -6.83 -6.68 -10.21
N HIS A 72 -6.49 -5.50 -10.71
CA HIS A 72 -7.46 -4.42 -10.83
C HIS A 72 -8.47 -4.70 -11.93
N THR A 73 -9.76 -4.55 -11.61
CA THR A 73 -10.90 -4.87 -12.48
C THR A 73 -11.68 -3.63 -12.91
N ALA A 74 -11.50 -2.51 -12.21
CA ALA A 74 -12.09 -1.23 -12.57
C ALA A 74 -11.13 -0.08 -12.23
N TYR A 75 -11.19 0.99 -13.02
CA TYR A 75 -10.42 2.21 -12.82
C TYR A 75 -11.14 3.39 -13.47
N ASP A 76 -11.75 4.24 -12.65
CA ASP A 76 -12.52 5.42 -13.03
C ASP A 76 -12.18 6.60 -12.11
N PRO A 77 -11.00 7.24 -12.33
CA PRO A 77 -10.56 8.35 -11.49
C PRO A 77 -11.45 9.57 -11.65
N PRO A 78 -11.67 10.37 -10.59
CA PRO A 78 -11.18 10.13 -9.23
C PRO A 78 -12.19 9.37 -8.34
N ASN A 79 -13.19 8.70 -8.92
CA ASN A 79 -14.37 8.22 -8.18
C ASN A 79 -14.29 6.74 -7.77
N HIS A 80 -13.61 5.89 -8.57
CA HIS A 80 -13.71 4.45 -8.36
C HIS A 80 -12.49 3.69 -8.87
N PHE A 81 -12.10 2.67 -8.13
CA PHE A 81 -11.25 1.58 -8.59
C PHE A 81 -11.61 0.30 -7.84
N ALA A 82 -11.31 -0.84 -8.43
CA ALA A 82 -11.63 -2.13 -7.83
C ALA A 82 -10.56 -3.17 -8.14
N ASP A 83 -10.44 -4.15 -7.25
CA ASP A 83 -9.56 -5.30 -7.43
C ASP A 83 -10.25 -6.62 -7.08
N THR A 84 -9.78 -7.70 -7.70
CA THR A 84 -10.17 -9.06 -7.38
C THR A 84 -8.96 -9.92 -7.05
N MET A 85 -9.14 -10.90 -6.18
CA MET A 85 -8.12 -11.91 -5.91
C MET A 85 -8.17 -13.01 -6.96
N ILE A 86 -7.16 -13.10 -7.82
CA ILE A 86 -7.00 -14.20 -8.78
C ILE A 86 -6.48 -15.45 -8.09
N LYS A 87 -5.59 -15.29 -7.11
CA LYS A 87 -4.99 -16.37 -6.33
C LYS A 87 -4.82 -15.91 -4.89
N GLY A 88 -5.24 -16.75 -3.94
CA GLY A 88 -5.09 -16.40 -2.53
C GLY A 88 -5.78 -17.39 -1.59
N PRO A 89 -5.91 -17.03 -0.31
CA PRO A 89 -6.45 -17.90 0.72
C PRO A 89 -7.97 -18.01 0.74
N PHE A 90 -8.67 -17.07 0.11
CA PHE A 90 -10.13 -17.08 0.04
C PHE A 90 -10.61 -17.89 -1.16
N TRP A 91 -11.88 -18.30 -1.14
CA TRP A 91 -12.54 -18.87 -2.31
C TRP A 91 -12.81 -17.81 -3.37
N SER A 92 -13.24 -16.63 -2.93
CA SER A 92 -13.34 -15.42 -3.74
C SER A 92 -13.12 -14.19 -2.86
N TRP A 93 -12.64 -13.11 -3.48
CA TRP A 93 -12.46 -11.81 -2.87
C TRP A 93 -12.56 -10.75 -3.96
N ASN A 94 -13.53 -9.86 -3.83
CA ASN A 94 -13.66 -8.67 -4.66
C ASN A 94 -13.68 -7.46 -3.74
N HIS A 95 -13.00 -6.41 -4.12
CA HIS A 95 -12.85 -5.21 -3.33
C HIS A 95 -13.07 -3.98 -4.20
N ASP A 96 -14.07 -3.21 -3.86
CA ASP A 96 -14.43 -1.95 -4.50
C ASP A 96 -14.08 -0.79 -3.60
N HIS A 97 -13.48 0.25 -4.19
CA HIS A 97 -13.18 1.54 -3.58
C HIS A 97 -14.00 2.63 -4.29
N ASN A 98 -14.96 3.19 -3.60
CA ASN A 98 -15.78 4.28 -4.11
C ASN A 98 -15.44 5.56 -3.34
N LEU A 99 -15.09 6.62 -4.07
CA LEU A 99 -14.77 7.92 -3.51
C LEU A 99 -15.86 8.92 -3.85
N SER A 100 -16.23 9.73 -2.87
CA SER A 100 -17.19 10.85 -3.06
C SER A 100 -16.75 12.03 -2.20
N GLU A 101 -16.99 13.24 -2.72
CA GLU A 101 -16.60 14.47 -2.05
C GLU A 101 -17.81 15.34 -1.71
N VAL A 102 -17.79 15.94 -0.54
CA VAL A 102 -18.71 17.00 -0.11
C VAL A 102 -17.91 18.08 0.59
N GLU A 103 -17.95 19.30 0.07
CA GLU A 103 -17.30 20.49 0.65
C GLU A 103 -15.82 20.31 0.99
N GLY A 104 -15.05 19.71 0.07
CA GLY A 104 -13.60 19.50 0.23
C GLY A 104 -13.23 18.33 1.17
N THR A 105 -14.21 17.57 1.61
CA THR A 105 -14.03 16.37 2.44
C THR A 105 -14.38 15.14 1.64
N THR A 106 -13.46 14.19 1.52
CA THR A 106 -13.67 12.96 0.76
C THR A 106 -14.05 11.81 1.69
N THR A 107 -15.06 11.06 1.27
CA THR A 107 -15.42 9.76 1.86
C THR A 107 -14.95 8.66 0.92
N VAL A 108 -14.08 7.80 1.41
CA VAL A 108 -13.67 6.55 0.75
C VAL A 108 -14.50 5.42 1.33
N ARG A 109 -15.35 4.81 0.51
CA ARG A 109 -16.17 3.67 0.88
C ARG A 109 -15.57 2.41 0.26
N ASP A 110 -15.02 1.56 1.12
CA ASP A 110 -14.55 0.23 0.79
C ASP A 110 -15.69 -0.79 0.91
N GLU A 111 -15.88 -1.61 -0.12
CA GLU A 111 -16.80 -2.74 -0.07
C GLU A 111 -16.06 -4.03 -0.46
N VAL A 112 -15.98 -4.97 0.47
CA VAL A 112 -15.33 -6.26 0.27
C VAL A 112 -16.38 -7.37 0.26
N ILE A 113 -16.51 -8.06 -0.87
CA ILE A 113 -17.36 -9.23 -1.04
C ILE A 113 -16.46 -10.46 -1.09
N TYR A 114 -16.62 -11.37 -0.10
CA TYR A 114 -15.71 -12.49 0.01
C TYR A 114 -16.40 -13.81 0.39
N GLN A 115 -15.73 -14.90 0.07
CA GLN A 115 -16.06 -16.24 0.53
C GLN A 115 -14.85 -16.85 1.23
N VAL A 116 -15.07 -17.44 2.40
CA VAL A 116 -13.99 -18.08 3.17
C VAL A 116 -13.43 -19.32 2.44
N PRO A 117 -12.22 -19.78 2.78
CA PRO A 117 -11.63 -20.99 2.22
C PRO A 117 -12.57 -22.19 2.35
N PHE A 118 -12.41 -23.15 1.45
CA PHE A 118 -13.22 -24.39 1.38
C PHE A 118 -14.69 -24.19 1.00
N GLY A 119 -15.07 -23.04 0.44
CA GLY A 119 -16.39 -22.80 -0.13
C GLY A 119 -17.54 -23.07 0.86
N PRO A 120 -18.54 -23.90 0.49
CA PRO A 120 -19.70 -24.16 1.35
C PRO A 120 -19.37 -24.79 2.72
N LEU A 121 -18.34 -25.64 2.78
CA LEU A 121 -17.89 -26.26 4.05
C LEU A 121 -17.20 -25.23 4.94
N GLY A 122 -16.38 -24.36 4.36
CA GLY A 122 -15.76 -23.24 5.08
C GLY A 122 -16.80 -22.26 5.60
N ASN A 123 -17.83 -21.94 4.80
CA ASN A 123 -18.94 -21.08 5.22
C ASN A 123 -19.71 -21.68 6.41
N LEU A 124 -19.91 -23.00 6.44
CA LEU A 124 -20.58 -23.68 7.57
C LEU A 124 -19.72 -23.60 8.84
N ALA A 125 -18.41 -23.85 8.73
CA ALA A 125 -17.48 -23.74 9.86
C ALA A 125 -17.41 -22.31 10.41
N ASP A 126 -17.29 -21.31 9.52
CA ASP A 126 -17.26 -19.89 9.91
C ASP A 126 -18.58 -19.45 10.55
N ARG A 127 -19.73 -19.96 10.07
CA ARG A 127 -21.05 -19.71 10.67
C ARG A 127 -21.16 -20.29 12.08
N ILE A 128 -20.62 -21.48 12.32
CA ILE A 128 -20.57 -22.10 13.66
C ILE A 128 -19.71 -21.26 14.60
N LEU A 129 -18.60 -20.73 14.11
CA LEU A 129 -17.71 -19.82 14.82
C LEU A 129 -18.23 -18.37 14.84
N ARG A 130 -19.50 -18.15 14.45
CA ARG A 130 -20.21 -16.85 14.39
C ARG A 130 -19.57 -15.82 13.45
N GLY A 131 -18.84 -16.23 12.43
CA GLY A 131 -18.24 -15.32 11.44
C GLY A 131 -17.19 -14.34 12.01
N SER A 132 -16.80 -14.52 13.28
CA SER A 132 -16.09 -13.46 14.02
C SER A 132 -14.60 -13.40 13.72
N LEU A 133 -13.99 -14.51 13.32
CA LEU A 133 -12.53 -14.56 13.14
C LEU A 133 -12.07 -13.78 11.89
N VAL A 134 -12.68 -14.05 10.75
CA VAL A 134 -12.31 -13.39 9.48
C VAL A 134 -12.80 -11.95 9.49
N LYS A 135 -14.06 -11.71 9.83
CA LYS A 135 -14.65 -10.35 9.90
C LYS A 135 -13.91 -9.44 10.89
N GLY A 136 -13.53 -9.97 12.05
CA GLY A 136 -12.78 -9.22 13.05
C GLY A 136 -11.38 -8.81 12.55
N ARG A 137 -10.71 -9.71 11.81
CA ARG A 137 -9.40 -9.42 11.20
C ARG A 137 -9.52 -8.37 10.09
N ILE A 138 -10.52 -8.49 9.22
CA ILE A 138 -10.82 -7.51 8.18
C ILE A 138 -11.12 -6.15 8.82
N SER A 139 -12.02 -6.09 9.80
CA SER A 139 -12.35 -4.84 10.50
C SER A 139 -11.14 -4.17 11.13
N ARG A 140 -10.27 -4.94 11.80
CA ARG A 140 -9.03 -4.41 12.38
C ARG A 140 -8.08 -3.87 11.32
N MET A 141 -7.99 -4.54 10.17
CA MET A 141 -7.17 -4.09 9.04
C MET A 141 -7.68 -2.77 8.48
N PHE A 142 -8.97 -2.64 8.22
CA PHE A 142 -9.57 -1.42 7.68
C PHE A 142 -9.47 -0.23 8.65
N LYS A 143 -9.65 -0.44 9.95
CA LYS A 143 -9.40 0.61 10.96
C LYS A 143 -7.95 1.11 10.95
N ALA A 144 -6.98 0.22 10.73
CA ALA A 144 -5.58 0.65 10.62
C ALA A 144 -5.31 1.43 9.33
N ARG A 145 -5.95 1.02 8.22
CA ARG A 145 -5.89 1.72 6.91
C ARG A 145 -6.51 3.11 7.01
N GLU A 146 -7.70 3.22 7.62
CA GLU A 146 -8.36 4.50 7.90
C GLU A 146 -7.44 5.47 8.64
N LEU A 147 -6.91 5.05 9.79
CA LEU A 147 -6.00 5.89 10.57
C LEU A 147 -4.74 6.28 9.80
N ARG A 148 -4.26 5.40 8.93
CA ARG A 148 -3.07 5.66 8.12
C ARG A 148 -3.36 6.69 7.04
N LEU A 149 -4.43 6.50 6.27
CA LEU A 149 -4.85 7.41 5.20
C LEU A 149 -5.11 8.82 5.74
N GLN A 150 -5.90 8.93 6.82
CA GLN A 150 -6.18 10.21 7.48
C GLN A 150 -4.91 10.92 7.93
N ARG A 151 -3.97 10.21 8.56
CA ARG A 151 -2.72 10.79 9.03
C ARG A 151 -1.81 11.22 7.90
N ASP A 152 -1.67 10.38 6.88
CA ASP A 152 -0.79 10.67 5.74
C ASP A 152 -1.30 11.91 4.99
N LEU A 153 -2.58 11.98 4.63
CA LEU A 153 -3.16 13.14 3.95
C LEU A 153 -3.07 14.42 4.80
N ASN A 154 -3.36 14.32 6.10
CA ASN A 154 -3.22 15.47 7.00
C ASN A 154 -1.77 15.96 7.11
N GLU A 155 -0.78 15.06 7.20
CA GLU A 155 0.62 15.48 7.24
C GLU A 155 1.09 16.05 5.90
N HIS A 156 0.69 15.45 4.77
CA HIS A 156 1.02 15.97 3.44
C HIS A 156 0.44 17.38 3.22
N SER A 157 -0.81 17.61 3.62
CA SER A 157 -1.48 18.91 3.53
C SER A 157 -0.71 20.01 4.27
N LYS A 158 -0.20 19.75 5.48
CA LYS A 158 0.56 20.73 6.28
C LYS A 158 1.80 21.26 5.56
N PHE A 159 2.43 20.45 4.74
CA PHE A 159 3.68 20.76 4.06
C PHE A 159 3.55 20.93 2.54
N SER A 160 2.32 20.90 2.00
CA SER A 160 2.05 21.05 0.57
C SER A 160 2.63 22.36 -0.03
N HIS A 161 2.66 23.42 0.78
CA HIS A 161 3.23 24.72 0.41
C HIS A 161 4.73 24.69 0.09
N LEU A 162 5.47 23.65 0.52
CA LEU A 162 6.90 23.46 0.22
C LEU A 162 7.13 22.87 -1.18
N GLY A 163 6.07 22.38 -1.84
CA GLY A 163 6.10 21.78 -3.16
C GLY A 163 6.83 20.43 -3.19
N ARG A 164 6.81 19.81 -4.37
CA ARG A 164 7.47 18.54 -4.64
C ARG A 164 8.98 18.67 -4.46
N LYS A 165 9.60 17.68 -3.80
CA LYS A 165 11.06 17.61 -3.56
C LYS A 165 11.63 16.35 -4.19
N ARG A 166 12.90 16.43 -4.59
CA ARG A 166 13.71 15.28 -4.97
C ARG A 166 14.52 14.83 -3.75
N ILE A 167 14.23 13.63 -3.22
CA ILE A 167 14.71 13.18 -1.92
C ILE A 167 15.51 11.88 -2.08
N LEU A 168 16.72 11.83 -1.53
CA LEU A 168 17.57 10.64 -1.50
C LEU A 168 17.57 10.03 -0.09
N VAL A 169 17.26 8.74 0.02
CA VAL A 169 17.16 8.05 1.31
C VAL A 169 18.19 6.92 1.39
N ALA A 170 19.15 7.02 2.30
CA ALA A 170 20.04 5.93 2.71
C ALA A 170 19.39 5.15 3.86
N GLY A 171 19.57 3.82 3.87
CA GLY A 171 18.87 2.93 4.83
C GLY A 171 17.40 2.70 4.49
N SER A 172 17.02 2.93 3.25
CA SER A 172 15.65 2.82 2.72
C SER A 172 15.01 1.43 2.83
N SER A 173 15.80 0.37 3.02
CA SER A 173 15.33 -1.01 3.20
C SER A 173 15.11 -1.41 4.66
N GLY A 174 15.50 -0.56 5.62
CA GLY A 174 15.29 -0.79 7.04
C GLY A 174 13.84 -0.58 7.48
N LEU A 175 13.55 -0.87 8.75
CA LEU A 175 12.19 -0.76 9.32
C LEU A 175 11.60 0.65 9.17
N ILE A 176 12.38 1.68 9.48
CA ILE A 176 11.97 3.08 9.32
C ILE A 176 12.00 3.48 7.85
N GLY A 177 13.08 3.13 7.14
CA GLY A 177 13.31 3.55 5.77
C GLY A 177 12.22 3.11 4.79
N THR A 178 11.74 1.87 4.89
CA THR A 178 10.65 1.37 4.04
C THR A 178 9.35 2.16 4.22
N GLN A 179 9.02 2.51 5.44
CA GLN A 179 7.82 3.31 5.74
C GLN A 179 7.99 4.78 5.35
N LEU A 180 9.19 5.34 5.55
CA LEU A 180 9.48 6.73 5.18
C LEU A 180 9.46 6.91 3.67
N VAL A 181 10.10 6.02 2.90
CA VAL A 181 10.07 6.07 1.43
C VAL A 181 8.62 6.03 0.92
N ALA A 182 7.80 5.10 1.43
CA ALA A 182 6.41 4.99 1.04
C ALA A 182 5.58 6.25 1.43
N PHE A 183 5.83 6.81 2.61
CA PHE A 183 5.17 8.04 3.06
C PHE A 183 5.55 9.25 2.18
N LEU A 184 6.83 9.43 1.87
CA LEU A 184 7.28 10.53 1.03
C LEU A 184 6.77 10.40 -0.42
N ASP A 185 6.69 9.16 -0.93
CA ASP A 185 6.15 8.88 -2.24
C ASP A 185 4.66 9.24 -2.32
N THR A 186 3.85 8.80 -1.34
CA THR A 186 2.41 9.17 -1.27
C THR A 186 2.17 10.66 -1.06
N GLY A 187 3.18 11.42 -0.64
CA GLY A 187 3.20 12.89 -0.60
C GLY A 187 3.58 13.55 -1.93
N GLY A 188 3.75 12.79 -3.00
CA GLY A 188 4.07 13.28 -4.34
C GLY A 188 5.54 13.66 -4.54
N HIS A 189 6.44 13.33 -3.61
CA HIS A 189 7.88 13.62 -3.77
C HIS A 189 8.55 12.64 -4.74
N ASP A 190 9.67 13.07 -5.35
CA ASP A 190 10.53 12.20 -6.17
C ASP A 190 11.56 11.51 -5.27
N VAL A 191 11.24 10.29 -4.81
CA VAL A 191 12.01 9.60 -3.78
C VAL A 191 12.96 8.58 -4.40
N TRP A 192 14.25 8.76 -4.13
CA TRP A 192 15.33 7.88 -4.56
C TRP A 192 15.94 7.14 -3.37
N ARG A 193 16.47 5.95 -3.63
CA ARG A 193 17.05 5.07 -2.61
C ARG A 193 18.55 4.94 -2.83
N LEU A 194 19.34 5.22 -1.81
CA LEU A 194 20.78 4.98 -1.82
C LEU A 194 21.02 3.54 -1.30
N VAL A 195 21.49 2.66 -2.19
CA VAL A 195 21.57 1.22 -1.91
C VAL A 195 23.02 0.71 -1.89
N ARG A 196 23.35 -0.19 -0.95
CA ARG A 196 24.68 -0.80 -0.78
C ARG A 196 24.91 -2.01 -1.69
N ARG A 197 24.42 -1.91 -2.91
CA ARG A 197 24.55 -2.88 -3.99
C ARG A 197 24.47 -2.17 -5.32
N GLU A 198 24.60 -2.88 -6.40
CA GLU A 198 24.30 -2.34 -7.73
C GLU A 198 22.83 -1.90 -7.81
N ALA A 199 22.62 -0.68 -8.28
CA ALA A 199 21.28 -0.15 -8.51
C ALA A 199 20.60 -0.93 -9.64
N LYS A 200 19.32 -1.17 -9.49
CA LYS A 200 18.53 -1.81 -10.55
C LYS A 200 18.35 -0.84 -11.71
N GLU A 201 18.45 -1.35 -12.93
CA GLU A 201 18.12 -0.58 -14.14
C GLU A 201 16.69 -0.04 -14.08
N ASN A 202 16.48 1.15 -14.58
CA ASN A 202 15.19 1.84 -14.63
C ASN A 202 14.47 1.96 -13.28
N SER A 203 15.21 1.98 -12.19
CA SER A 203 14.68 2.19 -10.84
C SER A 203 15.19 3.51 -10.26
N LYS A 204 14.49 4.03 -9.24
CA LYS A 204 14.92 5.18 -8.47
C LYS A 204 15.95 4.78 -7.40
N GLU A 205 17.06 4.19 -7.83
CA GLU A 205 18.14 3.75 -6.96
C GLU A 205 19.48 4.30 -7.41
N LEU A 206 20.37 4.58 -6.44
CA LEU A 206 21.77 4.92 -6.65
C LEU A 206 22.65 3.95 -5.86
N SER A 207 23.72 3.45 -6.51
CA SER A 207 24.68 2.55 -5.86
C SER A 207 25.59 3.33 -4.91
N TRP A 208 25.85 2.77 -3.74
CA TRP A 208 26.77 3.30 -2.75
C TRP A 208 27.53 2.18 -2.05
N TYR A 209 28.83 2.29 -1.97
CA TYR A 209 29.71 1.32 -1.31
C TYR A 209 30.55 2.02 -0.22
N PRO A 210 29.97 2.27 0.97
CA PRO A 210 30.63 3.03 2.05
C PRO A 210 31.95 2.42 2.48
N ASP A 211 32.04 1.09 2.56
CA ASP A 211 33.25 0.38 2.95
C ASP A 211 34.44 0.60 1.98
N LYS A 212 34.12 1.00 0.75
CA LYS A 212 35.11 1.29 -0.30
C LYS A 212 35.27 2.79 -0.54
N GLY A 213 34.51 3.63 0.16
CA GLY A 213 34.46 5.08 -0.08
C GLY A 213 33.92 5.45 -1.48
N ILE A 214 33.10 4.57 -2.08
CA ILE A 214 32.61 4.77 -3.47
C ILE A 214 31.19 5.32 -3.41
N LEU A 215 31.08 6.59 -3.75
CA LEU A 215 29.85 7.30 -4.11
C LEU A 215 30.26 8.38 -5.12
N ASN A 216 29.67 8.38 -6.29
CA ASN A 216 29.95 9.42 -7.26
C ASN A 216 29.22 10.73 -6.86
N PRO A 217 29.93 11.81 -6.54
CA PRO A 217 29.32 13.07 -6.12
C PRO A 217 28.30 13.63 -7.14
N LYS A 218 28.52 13.39 -8.43
CA LYS A 218 27.60 13.84 -9.48
C LYS A 218 26.24 13.16 -9.43
N ASP A 219 26.17 11.94 -8.91
CA ASP A 219 24.92 11.19 -8.83
C ASP A 219 23.98 11.74 -7.74
N ILE A 220 24.55 12.47 -6.76
CA ILE A 220 23.78 13.10 -5.66
C ILE A 220 23.51 14.60 -5.90
N GLU A 221 24.00 15.16 -7.00
CA GLU A 221 23.66 16.53 -7.37
C GLU A 221 22.18 16.66 -7.74
N GLY A 222 21.58 17.80 -7.39
CA GLY A 222 20.18 18.11 -7.70
C GLY A 222 19.13 17.43 -6.81
N PHE A 223 19.54 16.79 -5.72
CA PHE A 223 18.60 16.42 -4.64
C PHE A 223 18.37 17.62 -3.71
N ASP A 224 17.10 17.86 -3.37
CA ASP A 224 16.73 18.90 -2.40
C ASP A 224 17.03 18.46 -0.97
N VAL A 225 16.90 17.14 -0.71
CA VAL A 225 17.05 16.56 0.63
C VAL A 225 17.76 15.21 0.56
N ILE A 226 18.68 14.99 1.49
CA ILE A 226 19.31 13.69 1.72
C ILE A 226 18.98 13.24 3.15
N ILE A 227 18.41 12.04 3.29
CA ILE A 227 18.04 11.43 4.57
C ILE A 227 18.93 10.20 4.80
N HIS A 228 19.64 10.17 5.92
CA HIS A 228 20.52 9.06 6.30
C HIS A 228 19.97 8.35 7.55
N LEU A 229 19.58 7.08 7.42
CA LEU A 229 18.95 6.27 8.47
C LEU A 229 19.82 5.11 8.97
N GLY A 230 21.07 5.05 8.59
CA GLY A 230 21.92 3.92 9.01
C GLY A 230 23.39 4.14 8.78
#